data_e9175491433641768629af1a3a5d80e2
#
_entry.id   e9175491433641768629af1a3a5d80e2
#
_cell.length_a   1.000
_cell.length_b   1.000
_cell.length_c   1.000
_cell.angle_alpha   90.00
_cell.angle_beta   90.00
_cell.angle_gamma   90.00
#
_symmetry.space_group_name_H-M   'P 1'
#
loop_
_entity.id
_entity.type
_entity.pdbx_description
1 polymer ?
#
loop_
_entity_poly.entity_id
_entity_poly.type
_entity_poly.pdbx_seq_one_letter_code
_entity_poly.pdbx_strand_id
1 'polypeptide(L)'
;CDVLGVHMTLLVGTQQALLIDTGYGLEDVSEICRELTDLPVSVVLTHGHHDHALGSRWFQQVFIHPEDLPVFSVYTGEPWRRSVLESVRAKGLSVDEAAFLHAPMAQTVPWTDDLADPLDLGNLHVHIFHAPGHTPGSLMAYVPEHRLLLPGDNWNPVTWCFFPEALRVQDLISSLRAARSLPFERILCPHCEVMLLRSDLDSFLDSFLDPFSEDLTEDRLLTAEKTDLGARFHVDARKIVTRRGHELCFDYAKAFPPASQGL
;
A
#
# COMPACT_ATOMS: atom_id res chain seq x y z
N CYS A 1 -14.43 -2.92 -3.82
CA CYS A 1 -14.37 -3.44 -5.20
C CYS A 1 -13.70 -4.81 -5.20
N ASP A 2 -14.49 -5.87 -5.27
CA ASP A 2 -14.02 -7.27 -5.10
C ASP A 2 -13.24 -7.85 -6.29
N VAL A 3 -13.01 -7.06 -7.34
CA VAL A 3 -12.46 -7.62 -8.57
C VAL A 3 -11.07 -8.19 -8.34
N LEU A 4 -10.30 -7.54 -7.49
CA LEU A 4 -8.89 -7.86 -7.29
C LEU A 4 -8.46 -7.81 -5.80
N GLY A 5 -9.43 -7.69 -4.87
CA GLY A 5 -9.19 -7.85 -3.44
C GLY A 5 -8.43 -6.71 -2.77
N VAL A 6 -8.76 -5.45 -3.10
CA VAL A 6 -8.24 -4.28 -2.39
C VAL A 6 -9.38 -3.53 -1.67
N HIS A 7 -9.13 -3.12 -0.44
CA HIS A 7 -10.05 -2.34 0.38
C HIS A 7 -9.59 -0.90 0.49
N MET A 8 -10.54 0.02 0.42
CA MET A 8 -10.36 1.43 0.72
C MET A 8 -10.99 1.75 2.07
N THR A 9 -10.48 2.73 2.79
CA THR A 9 -11.02 3.10 4.10
C THR A 9 -11.55 4.52 4.08
N LEU A 10 -12.86 4.69 4.31
CA LEU A 10 -13.48 6.00 4.51
C LEU A 10 -13.65 6.25 6.01
N LEU A 11 -12.97 7.26 6.52
CA LEU A 11 -13.08 7.76 7.90
C LEU A 11 -14.04 8.95 7.90
N VAL A 12 -15.16 8.83 8.58
CA VAL A 12 -16.20 9.87 8.60
C VAL A 12 -16.23 10.53 9.96
N GLY A 13 -15.83 11.79 10.03
CA GLY A 13 -15.92 12.61 11.22
C GLY A 13 -17.26 13.36 11.30
N THR A 14 -17.30 14.43 12.09
CA THR A 14 -18.50 15.30 12.18
C THR A 14 -18.41 16.56 11.31
N GLN A 15 -17.24 16.91 10.77
CA GLN A 15 -17.02 18.10 9.98
C GLN A 15 -16.54 17.77 8.55
N GLN A 16 -15.76 16.72 8.40
CA GLN A 16 -15.22 16.24 7.13
C GLN A 16 -14.95 14.74 7.18
N ALA A 17 -14.69 14.16 6.02
CA ALA A 17 -14.31 12.77 5.88
C ALA A 17 -12.96 12.64 5.16
N LEU A 18 -12.28 11.54 5.40
CA LEU A 18 -11.02 11.19 4.75
C LEU A 18 -11.15 9.82 4.10
N LEU A 19 -10.92 9.77 2.81
CA LEU A 19 -10.74 8.51 2.10
C LEU A 19 -9.25 8.17 2.01
N ILE A 20 -8.90 6.98 2.46
CA ILE A 20 -7.55 6.42 2.33
C ILE A 20 -7.58 5.40 1.21
N ASP A 21 -6.79 5.65 0.17
CA ASP A 21 -6.73 4.96 -1.11
C ASP A 21 -8.03 5.04 -1.93
N THR A 22 -7.92 4.70 -3.21
CA THR A 22 -9.01 4.88 -4.17
C THR A 22 -9.31 3.63 -5.00
N GLY A 23 -8.58 2.54 -4.76
CA GLY A 23 -8.77 1.29 -5.49
C GLY A 23 -8.36 1.38 -6.96
N TYR A 24 -8.81 0.40 -7.72
CA TYR A 24 -8.54 0.28 -9.17
C TYR A 24 -9.27 1.30 -10.05
N GLY A 25 -10.21 2.06 -9.50
CA GLY A 25 -10.98 3.05 -10.25
C GLY A 25 -11.94 2.47 -11.29
N LEU A 26 -12.36 1.24 -11.16
CA LEU A 26 -13.34 0.59 -12.03
C LEU A 26 -14.75 1.14 -11.80
N GLU A 27 -15.04 1.57 -10.59
CA GLU A 27 -16.27 2.20 -10.14
C GLU A 27 -16.03 3.65 -9.72
N ASP A 28 -17.06 4.49 -9.74
CA ASP A 28 -16.97 5.87 -9.26
C ASP A 28 -16.93 5.91 -7.73
N VAL A 29 -15.72 5.84 -7.17
CA VAL A 29 -15.50 5.88 -5.72
C VAL A 29 -15.99 7.21 -5.12
N SER A 30 -15.99 8.30 -5.88
CA SER A 30 -16.50 9.59 -5.39
C SER A 30 -18.01 9.56 -5.20
N GLU A 31 -18.73 8.81 -6.04
CA GLU A 31 -20.18 8.59 -5.88
C GLU A 31 -20.46 7.72 -4.67
N ILE A 32 -19.72 6.63 -4.49
CA ILE A 32 -19.82 5.77 -3.30
C ILE A 32 -19.59 6.59 -2.02
N CYS A 33 -18.60 7.47 -2.01
CA CYS A 33 -18.39 8.37 -0.86
C CYS A 33 -19.59 9.29 -0.62
N ARG A 34 -20.20 9.85 -1.67
CA ARG A 34 -21.40 10.70 -1.54
C ARG A 34 -22.64 9.96 -1.05
N GLU A 35 -22.74 8.65 -1.31
CA GLU A 35 -23.81 7.81 -0.75
C GLU A 35 -23.62 7.55 0.75
N LEU A 36 -22.37 7.56 1.22
CA LEU A 36 -22.03 7.27 2.62
C LEU A 36 -21.99 8.52 3.51
N THR A 37 -21.75 9.71 2.94
CA THR A 37 -21.67 10.96 3.71
C THR A 37 -21.90 12.19 2.82
N ASP A 38 -22.57 13.20 3.38
CA ASP A 38 -22.71 14.53 2.78
C ASP A 38 -21.54 15.48 3.11
N LEU A 39 -20.59 15.03 3.90
CA LEU A 39 -19.44 15.84 4.31
C LEU A 39 -18.41 15.97 3.20
N PRO A 40 -17.61 17.06 3.20
CA PRO A 40 -16.46 17.17 2.32
C PRO A 40 -15.49 15.99 2.52
N VAL A 41 -15.07 15.36 1.41
CA VAL A 41 -14.15 14.22 1.43
C VAL A 41 -12.78 14.66 0.91
N SER A 42 -11.76 14.54 1.75
CA SER A 42 -10.36 14.59 1.33
C SER A 42 -9.86 13.19 1.01
N VAL A 43 -8.88 13.09 0.09
CA VAL A 43 -8.34 11.79 -0.35
C VAL A 43 -6.84 11.76 -0.15
N VAL A 44 -6.34 10.74 0.55
CA VAL A 44 -4.91 10.47 0.71
C VAL A 44 -4.60 9.10 0.15
N LEU A 45 -3.58 9.01 -0.69
CA LEU A 45 -3.04 7.76 -1.18
C LEU A 45 -1.93 7.29 -0.24
N THR A 46 -2.01 6.05 0.21
CA THR A 46 -0.93 5.44 1.00
C THR A 46 0.33 5.32 0.16
N HIS A 47 0.18 5.04 -1.14
CA HIS A 47 1.27 4.95 -2.11
C HIS A 47 0.75 4.99 -3.55
N GLY A 48 1.65 4.97 -4.52
CA GLY A 48 1.33 5.20 -5.93
C GLY A 48 0.95 3.98 -6.75
N HIS A 49 0.81 2.76 -6.20
CA HIS A 49 0.46 1.57 -6.98
C HIS A 49 -0.95 1.65 -7.55
N HIS A 50 -1.16 0.95 -8.67
CA HIS A 50 -2.37 1.04 -9.50
C HIS A 50 -3.66 0.64 -8.76
N ASP A 51 -3.59 -0.30 -7.85
CA ASP A 51 -4.73 -0.79 -7.07
C ASP A 51 -5.08 0.12 -5.87
N HIS A 52 -4.26 1.11 -5.57
CA HIS A 52 -4.51 2.15 -4.58
C HIS A 52 -4.82 3.50 -5.24
N ALA A 53 -4.28 3.76 -6.43
CA ALA A 53 -4.23 5.09 -7.01
C ALA A 53 -5.11 5.31 -8.24
N LEU A 54 -5.52 4.27 -8.99
CA LEU A 54 -6.26 4.45 -10.25
C LEU A 54 -7.65 5.06 -10.05
N GLY A 55 -8.28 4.86 -8.90
CA GLY A 55 -9.57 5.49 -8.58
C GLY A 55 -9.45 6.98 -8.29
N SER A 56 -8.23 7.54 -8.18
CA SER A 56 -8.05 8.99 -8.08
C SER A 56 -8.63 9.75 -9.27
N ARG A 57 -8.83 9.08 -10.43
CA ARG A 57 -9.50 9.64 -11.62
C ARG A 57 -10.89 10.23 -11.33
N TRP A 58 -11.53 9.84 -10.23
CA TRP A 58 -12.86 10.29 -9.83
C TRP A 58 -12.85 11.51 -8.91
N PHE A 59 -11.65 12.03 -8.58
CA PHE A 59 -11.47 13.18 -7.71
C PHE A 59 -10.72 14.30 -8.44
N GLN A 60 -10.88 15.53 -7.97
CA GLN A 60 -10.14 16.67 -8.53
C GLN A 60 -8.68 16.64 -8.09
N GLN A 61 -8.47 16.32 -6.81
CA GLN A 61 -7.14 16.25 -6.22
C GLN A 61 -7.04 15.11 -5.21
N VAL A 62 -5.81 14.60 -5.05
CA VAL A 62 -5.44 13.61 -4.04
C VAL A 62 -4.11 13.99 -3.42
N PHE A 63 -3.97 13.73 -2.13
CA PHE A 63 -2.71 13.90 -1.44
C PHE A 63 -1.88 12.62 -1.56
N ILE A 64 -0.57 12.78 -1.78
CA ILE A 64 0.40 11.68 -1.87
C ILE A 64 1.77 12.18 -1.40
N HIS A 65 2.57 11.31 -0.81
CA HIS A 65 3.95 11.67 -0.43
C HIS A 65 4.78 12.00 -1.68
N PRO A 66 5.61 13.06 -1.66
CA PRO A 66 6.40 13.49 -2.82
C PRO A 66 7.30 12.40 -3.41
N GLU A 67 7.88 11.54 -2.56
CA GLU A 67 8.73 10.44 -3.02
C GLU A 67 7.99 9.36 -3.78
N ASP A 68 6.64 9.34 -3.71
CA ASP A 68 5.80 8.39 -4.45
C ASP A 68 5.24 8.96 -5.76
N LEU A 69 5.49 10.21 -6.09
CA LEU A 69 5.06 10.78 -7.38
C LEU A 69 5.59 10.01 -8.60
N PRO A 70 6.85 9.54 -8.62
CA PRO A 70 7.32 8.68 -9.71
C PRO A 70 6.57 7.35 -9.79
N VAL A 71 6.28 6.72 -8.65
CA VAL A 71 5.51 5.47 -8.56
C VAL A 71 4.09 5.70 -9.10
N PHE A 72 3.40 6.72 -8.60
CA PHE A 72 2.09 7.12 -9.09
C PHE A 72 2.07 7.31 -10.61
N SER A 73 3.04 8.05 -11.16
CA SER A 73 3.11 8.31 -12.60
C SER A 73 3.26 7.03 -13.43
N VAL A 74 4.07 6.08 -12.96
CA VAL A 74 4.29 4.80 -13.63
C VAL A 74 3.04 3.93 -13.55
N TYR A 75 2.49 3.74 -12.34
CA TYR A 75 1.42 2.77 -12.08
C TYR A 75 0.03 3.26 -12.49
N THR A 76 -0.16 4.56 -12.67
CA THR A 76 -1.40 5.10 -13.25
C THR A 76 -1.31 5.27 -14.76
N GLY A 77 -0.18 4.95 -15.37
CA GLY A 77 0.05 5.00 -16.80
C GLY A 77 -0.73 3.94 -17.59
N GLU A 78 -0.80 4.14 -18.92
CA GLU A 78 -1.57 3.27 -19.83
C GLU A 78 -1.18 1.78 -19.73
N PRO A 79 0.10 1.37 -19.60
CA PRO A 79 0.44 -0.05 -19.49
C PRO A 79 -0.24 -0.75 -18.33
N TRP A 80 -0.30 -0.10 -17.17
CA TRP A 80 -0.96 -0.65 -15.98
C TRP A 80 -2.47 -0.67 -16.11
N ARG A 81 -3.09 0.37 -16.68
CA ARG A 81 -4.51 0.38 -16.97
C ARG A 81 -4.91 -0.76 -17.91
N ARG A 82 -4.11 -1.03 -18.95
CA ARG A 82 -4.33 -2.18 -19.84
C ARG A 82 -4.26 -3.50 -19.09
N SER A 83 -3.30 -3.64 -18.18
CA SER A 83 -3.19 -4.83 -17.33
C SER A 83 -4.40 -5.04 -16.44
N VAL A 84 -4.94 -3.97 -15.86
CA VAL A 84 -6.20 -4.05 -15.08
C VAL A 84 -7.35 -4.50 -15.97
N LEU A 85 -7.49 -3.96 -17.19
CA LEU A 85 -8.52 -4.38 -18.13
C LEU A 85 -8.39 -5.85 -18.56
N GLU A 86 -7.19 -6.37 -18.72
CA GLU A 86 -6.98 -7.81 -18.95
C GLU A 86 -7.53 -8.64 -17.80
N SER A 87 -7.29 -8.22 -16.55
CA SER A 87 -7.81 -8.89 -15.36
C SER A 87 -9.34 -8.80 -15.26
N VAL A 88 -9.91 -7.64 -15.59
CA VAL A 88 -11.37 -7.41 -15.66
C VAL A 88 -12.01 -8.37 -16.67
N ARG A 89 -11.44 -8.45 -17.88
CA ARG A 89 -11.93 -9.37 -18.93
C ARG A 89 -11.81 -10.84 -18.52
N ALA A 90 -10.67 -11.22 -17.92
CA ALA A 90 -10.45 -12.60 -17.45
C ALA A 90 -11.48 -13.03 -16.40
N LYS A 91 -12.01 -12.08 -15.62
CA LYS A 91 -13.07 -12.31 -14.64
C LYS A 91 -14.49 -12.15 -15.20
N GLY A 92 -14.65 -11.88 -16.50
CA GLY A 92 -15.94 -11.70 -17.14
C GLY A 92 -16.68 -10.42 -16.72
N LEU A 93 -15.96 -9.45 -16.19
CA LEU A 93 -16.52 -8.17 -15.78
C LEU A 93 -16.53 -7.18 -16.95
N SER A 94 -17.43 -6.21 -16.89
CA SER A 94 -17.60 -5.18 -17.93
C SER A 94 -17.29 -3.81 -17.37
N VAL A 95 -16.52 -3.02 -18.13
CA VAL A 95 -16.18 -1.63 -17.83
C VAL A 95 -16.12 -0.86 -19.15
N ASP A 96 -16.36 0.46 -19.12
CA ASP A 96 -16.05 1.32 -20.27
C ASP A 96 -14.52 1.44 -20.40
N GLU A 97 -13.96 0.56 -21.24
CA GLU A 97 -12.51 0.46 -21.42
C GLU A 97 -11.91 1.76 -21.98
N ALA A 98 -12.61 2.43 -22.91
CA ALA A 98 -12.11 3.67 -23.49
C ALA A 98 -12.06 4.79 -22.46
N ALA A 99 -13.12 4.94 -21.67
CA ALA A 99 -13.15 5.88 -20.55
C ALA A 99 -12.10 5.55 -19.50
N PHE A 100 -11.90 4.26 -19.18
CA PHE A 100 -10.89 3.84 -18.21
C PHE A 100 -9.46 4.13 -18.68
N LEU A 101 -9.13 3.84 -19.95
CA LEU A 101 -7.78 4.04 -20.48
C LEU A 101 -7.39 5.53 -20.58
N HIS A 102 -8.34 6.39 -20.96
CA HIS A 102 -8.05 7.78 -21.30
C HIS A 102 -8.48 8.79 -20.23
N ALA A 103 -9.08 8.35 -19.12
CA ALA A 103 -9.43 9.25 -18.03
C ALA A 103 -8.20 9.99 -17.48
N PRO A 104 -8.29 11.31 -17.29
CA PRO A 104 -7.25 12.03 -16.57
C PRO A 104 -7.20 11.54 -15.13
N MET A 105 -6.01 11.56 -14.54
CA MET A 105 -5.84 11.32 -13.10
C MET A 105 -6.08 12.62 -12.34
N ALA A 106 -6.38 12.51 -11.03
CA ALA A 106 -6.45 13.65 -10.14
C ALA A 106 -5.14 14.46 -10.14
N GLN A 107 -5.26 15.74 -9.83
CA GLN A 107 -4.09 16.54 -9.48
C GLN A 107 -3.48 15.99 -8.18
N THR A 108 -2.21 15.67 -8.19
CA THR A 108 -1.48 15.26 -6.99
C THR A 108 -1.06 16.49 -6.18
N VAL A 109 -1.35 16.46 -4.88
CA VAL A 109 -0.91 17.46 -3.91
C VAL A 109 0.11 16.80 -2.98
N PRO A 110 1.30 17.39 -2.81
CA PRO A 110 2.29 16.83 -1.91
C PRO A 110 1.76 16.73 -0.48
N TRP A 111 1.79 15.54 0.10
CA TRP A 111 1.66 15.36 1.54
C TRP A 111 3.02 15.64 2.18
N THR A 112 3.10 16.62 3.06
CA THR A 112 4.33 16.94 3.79
C THR A 112 4.16 16.58 5.26
N ASP A 113 5.18 15.94 5.82
CA ASP A 113 5.18 15.41 7.19
C ASP A 113 5.35 16.48 8.28
N ASP A 114 4.72 17.63 8.18
CA ASP A 114 4.54 18.50 9.35
C ASP A 114 3.52 17.88 10.34
N LEU A 115 3.71 16.59 10.62
CA LEU A 115 2.85 15.70 11.39
C LEU A 115 2.83 15.95 12.89
N ALA A 116 3.20 17.16 13.33
CA ALA A 116 2.93 17.54 14.71
C ALA A 116 1.41 17.60 14.98
N ASP A 117 0.61 17.91 13.95
CA ASP A 117 -0.82 18.08 14.09
C ASP A 117 -1.58 17.00 13.29
N PRO A 118 -2.40 16.17 13.96
CA PRO A 118 -3.26 15.22 13.27
C PRO A 118 -4.31 15.96 12.43
N LEU A 119 -4.73 15.36 11.32
CA LEU A 119 -5.89 15.82 10.57
C LEU A 119 -7.14 15.67 11.43
N ASP A 120 -7.78 16.78 11.79
CA ASP A 120 -9.01 16.80 12.57
C ASP A 120 -10.23 16.67 11.65
N LEU A 121 -11.00 15.60 11.80
CA LEU A 121 -12.26 15.38 11.09
C LEU A 121 -13.49 15.86 11.88
N GLY A 122 -13.28 16.48 13.07
CA GLY A 122 -14.29 16.99 13.99
C GLY A 122 -14.40 16.18 15.29
N ASN A 123 -14.50 14.87 15.21
CA ASN A 123 -14.52 13.95 16.36
C ASN A 123 -13.53 12.78 16.20
N LEU A 124 -12.79 12.78 15.12
CA LEU A 124 -11.74 11.83 14.83
C LEU A 124 -10.47 12.60 14.43
N HIS A 125 -9.33 12.15 14.94
CA HIS A 125 -8.02 12.64 14.55
C HIS A 125 -7.30 11.55 13.78
N VAL A 126 -6.65 11.93 12.69
CA VAL A 126 -5.91 10.99 11.84
C VAL A 126 -4.45 11.44 11.75
N HIS A 127 -3.56 10.68 12.36
CA HIS A 127 -2.12 10.85 12.19
C HIS A 127 -1.68 10.11 10.94
N ILE A 128 -1.26 10.83 9.91
CA ILE A 128 -0.70 10.25 8.68
C ILE A 128 0.80 10.52 8.72
N PHE A 129 1.62 9.50 8.52
CA PHE A 129 3.06 9.61 8.65
C PHE A 129 3.81 8.81 7.58
N HIS A 130 4.98 9.32 7.20
CA HIS A 130 5.86 8.68 6.25
C HIS A 130 6.42 7.38 6.85
N ALA A 131 6.28 6.32 6.11
CA ALA A 131 6.69 4.97 6.49
C ALA A 131 7.31 4.24 5.29
N PRO A 132 8.51 4.64 4.85
CA PRO A 132 9.13 4.11 3.64
C PRO A 132 9.40 2.62 3.76
N GLY A 133 9.17 1.88 2.67
CA GLY A 133 9.39 0.43 2.66
C GLY A 133 8.85 -0.22 1.40
N HIS A 134 7.56 -0.49 1.35
CA HIS A 134 6.88 -1.05 0.17
C HIS A 134 7.09 -0.15 -1.05
N THR A 135 6.97 1.16 -0.86
CA THR A 135 7.44 2.20 -1.79
C THR A 135 8.24 3.26 -1.04
N PRO A 136 9.01 4.13 -1.74
CA PRO A 136 9.77 5.20 -1.09
C PRO A 136 8.90 6.18 -0.31
N GLY A 137 7.72 6.52 -0.84
CA GLY A 137 6.80 7.48 -0.24
C GLY A 137 5.61 6.84 0.48
N SER A 138 5.68 5.56 0.85
CA SER A 138 4.59 4.91 1.58
C SER A 138 4.18 5.69 2.82
N LEU A 139 2.87 5.85 3.01
CA LEU A 139 2.25 6.46 4.18
C LEU A 139 1.49 5.40 4.99
N MET A 140 1.47 5.58 6.30
CA MET A 140 0.57 4.90 7.22
C MET A 140 -0.35 5.92 7.90
N ALA A 141 -1.51 5.47 8.36
CA ALA A 141 -2.40 6.30 9.17
C ALA A 141 -2.75 5.62 10.50
N TYR A 142 -2.83 6.43 11.57
CA TYR A 142 -3.26 6.01 12.89
C TYR A 142 -4.43 6.86 13.36
N VAL A 143 -5.51 6.21 13.82
CA VAL A 143 -6.72 6.84 14.34
C VAL A 143 -6.82 6.54 15.84
N PRO A 144 -6.46 7.50 16.73
CA PRO A 144 -6.40 7.29 18.18
C PRO A 144 -7.72 6.85 18.78
N GLU A 145 -8.83 7.50 18.40
CA GLU A 145 -10.17 7.24 18.93
C GLU A 145 -10.62 5.80 18.69
N HIS A 146 -10.14 5.22 17.61
CA HIS A 146 -10.43 3.83 17.25
C HIS A 146 -9.29 2.87 17.59
N ARG A 147 -8.15 3.38 18.08
CA ARG A 147 -6.92 2.60 18.29
C ARG A 147 -6.59 1.76 17.06
N LEU A 148 -6.74 2.37 15.89
CA LEU A 148 -6.69 1.72 14.59
C LEU A 148 -5.47 2.18 13.81
N LEU A 149 -4.67 1.23 13.32
CA LEU A 149 -3.60 1.44 12.37
C LEU A 149 -4.06 1.03 10.97
N LEU A 150 -3.73 1.85 9.98
CA LEU A 150 -3.91 1.61 8.55
C LEU A 150 -2.53 1.61 7.91
N PRO A 151 -1.88 0.44 7.72
CA PRO A 151 -0.48 0.37 7.31
C PRO A 151 -0.28 0.54 5.80
N GLY A 152 -1.35 0.64 4.99
CA GLY A 152 -1.24 0.45 3.56
C GLY A 152 -0.60 -0.91 3.26
N ASP A 153 0.20 -0.99 2.20
CA ASP A 153 0.89 -2.22 1.81
C ASP A 153 2.22 -2.47 2.53
N ASN A 154 2.58 -1.60 3.47
CA ASN A 154 3.76 -1.85 4.28
C ASN A 154 3.61 -3.09 5.16
N TRP A 155 2.37 -3.46 5.50
CA TRP A 155 2.14 -4.70 6.23
C TRP A 155 0.76 -5.29 5.95
N ASN A 156 0.77 -6.57 5.69
CA ASN A 156 -0.35 -7.50 5.73
C ASN A 156 0.22 -8.91 5.98
N PRO A 157 -0.60 -9.96 6.21
CA PRO A 157 -0.10 -11.31 6.46
C PRO A 157 0.84 -11.86 5.38
N VAL A 158 0.70 -11.38 4.14
CA VAL A 158 1.59 -11.66 3.01
C VAL A 158 2.19 -10.34 2.53
N THR A 159 3.30 -9.93 3.13
CA THR A 159 3.93 -8.62 2.89
C THR A 159 4.87 -8.66 1.70
N TRP A 160 4.71 -7.72 0.77
CA TRP A 160 5.50 -7.61 -0.45
C TRP A 160 6.43 -6.40 -0.42
N CYS A 161 7.72 -6.64 -0.54
CA CYS A 161 8.77 -5.62 -0.56
C CYS A 161 9.81 -5.95 -1.66
N PHE A 162 9.33 -6.30 -2.86
CA PHE A 162 10.18 -6.76 -3.95
C PHE A 162 10.04 -5.97 -5.26
N PHE A 163 9.13 -5.03 -5.34
CA PHE A 163 8.95 -4.20 -6.53
C PHE A 163 10.22 -3.40 -6.87
N PRO A 164 10.43 -2.99 -8.12
CA PRO A 164 11.62 -2.21 -8.51
C PRO A 164 11.84 -0.97 -7.66
N GLU A 165 10.77 -0.28 -7.26
CA GLU A 165 10.78 0.90 -6.40
C GLU A 165 10.83 0.59 -4.92
N ALA A 166 10.47 -0.62 -4.49
CA ALA A 166 10.51 -1.00 -3.08
C ALA A 166 11.89 -0.74 -2.48
N LEU A 167 11.90 -0.27 -1.24
CA LEU A 167 13.16 -0.07 -0.51
C LEU A 167 13.71 -1.42 -0.04
N ARG A 168 14.80 -1.38 0.69
CA ARG A 168 15.32 -2.59 1.32
C ARG A 168 14.34 -3.08 2.38
N VAL A 169 14.24 -4.37 2.55
CA VAL A 169 13.38 -4.96 3.58
C VAL A 169 13.71 -4.46 4.99
N GLN A 170 14.97 -4.09 5.25
CA GLN A 170 15.38 -3.46 6.51
C GLN A 170 14.70 -2.12 6.75
N ASP A 171 14.51 -1.34 5.70
CA ASP A 171 13.84 -0.03 5.78
C ASP A 171 12.35 -0.24 6.09
N LEU A 172 11.69 -1.20 5.43
CA LEU A 172 10.32 -1.62 5.74
C LEU A 172 10.15 -2.05 7.21
N ILE A 173 11.01 -2.95 7.68
CA ILE A 173 10.98 -3.43 9.08
C ILE A 173 11.21 -2.27 10.07
N SER A 174 12.05 -1.31 9.72
CA SER A 174 12.28 -0.11 10.55
C SER A 174 11.02 0.75 10.66
N SER A 175 10.30 0.97 9.55
CA SER A 175 9.02 1.68 9.52
C SER A 175 7.95 0.96 10.35
N LEU A 176 7.85 -0.36 10.24
CA LEU A 176 6.91 -1.16 11.05
C LEU A 176 7.25 -1.13 12.54
N ARG A 177 8.53 -1.15 12.90
CA ARG A 177 8.96 -1.00 14.31
C ARG A 177 8.62 0.38 14.86
N ALA A 178 8.76 1.44 14.05
CA ALA A 178 8.34 2.77 14.45
C ALA A 178 6.82 2.81 14.66
N ALA A 179 6.02 2.26 13.75
CA ALA A 179 4.58 2.17 13.90
C ALA A 179 4.16 1.34 15.14
N ARG A 180 4.92 0.29 15.48
CA ARG A 180 4.69 -0.52 16.68
C ARG A 180 4.70 0.30 17.99
N SER A 181 5.37 1.46 18.01
CA SER A 181 5.38 2.34 19.19
C SER A 181 4.05 3.03 19.45
N LEU A 182 3.16 3.09 18.47
CA LEU A 182 1.83 3.70 18.60
C LEU A 182 0.89 2.80 19.43
N PRO A 183 -0.06 3.38 20.18
CA PRO A 183 -0.95 2.63 21.06
C PRO A 183 -2.19 2.08 20.34
N PHE A 184 -2.02 1.51 19.13
CA PHE A 184 -3.11 0.85 18.40
C PHE A 184 -3.39 -0.56 18.95
N GLU A 185 -4.59 -1.06 18.70
CA GLU A 185 -5.02 -2.42 19.01
C GLU A 185 -5.46 -3.20 17.77
N ARG A 186 -5.95 -2.48 16.78
CA ARG A 186 -6.56 -3.02 15.55
C ARG A 186 -5.84 -2.52 14.33
N ILE A 187 -5.89 -3.32 13.27
CA ILE A 187 -5.24 -3.02 12.00
C ILE A 187 -6.20 -3.37 10.86
N LEU A 188 -6.38 -2.46 9.91
CA LEU A 188 -7.04 -2.72 8.64
C LEU A 188 -6.01 -2.64 7.53
N CYS A 189 -5.79 -3.78 6.87
CA CYS A 189 -4.91 -3.88 5.72
C CYS A 189 -5.73 -3.86 4.43
N PRO A 190 -5.23 -3.23 3.35
CA PRO A 190 -5.97 -3.15 2.09
C PRO A 190 -6.22 -4.52 1.44
N HIS A 191 -5.34 -5.50 1.67
CA HIS A 191 -5.40 -6.84 1.06
C HIS A 191 -5.79 -7.93 2.06
N CYS A 192 -6.56 -7.60 3.10
CA CYS A 192 -7.03 -8.55 4.09
C CYS A 192 -8.51 -8.33 4.38
N GLU A 193 -9.33 -9.41 4.29
CA GLU A 193 -10.78 -9.34 4.51
C GLU A 193 -11.16 -9.22 5.99
N VAL A 194 -10.22 -9.45 6.89
CA VAL A 194 -10.46 -9.44 8.34
C VAL A 194 -9.67 -8.33 9.02
N MET A 195 -10.25 -7.79 10.08
CA MET A 195 -9.53 -6.89 10.97
C MET A 195 -8.48 -7.68 11.74
N LEU A 196 -7.24 -7.25 11.63
CA LEU A 196 -6.09 -7.82 12.33
C LEU A 196 -5.88 -7.11 13.67
N LEU A 197 -5.11 -7.73 14.54
CA LEU A 197 -4.77 -7.22 15.86
C LEU A 197 -3.30 -6.80 15.92
N ARG A 198 -2.99 -5.97 16.90
CA ARG A 198 -1.60 -5.62 17.23
C ARG A 198 -0.71 -6.85 17.39
N SER A 199 -1.25 -7.90 18.05
CA SER A 199 -0.52 -9.15 18.25
C SER A 199 -0.06 -9.83 16.95
N ASP A 200 -0.78 -9.62 15.85
CA ASP A 200 -0.40 -10.17 14.55
C ASP A 200 0.84 -9.45 13.99
N LEU A 201 0.88 -8.12 14.08
CA LEU A 201 2.08 -7.34 13.75
C LEU A 201 3.23 -7.66 14.69
N ASP A 202 2.97 -7.79 15.99
CA ASP A 202 3.99 -8.18 16.96
C ASP A 202 4.59 -9.54 16.61
N SER A 203 3.73 -10.53 16.30
CA SER A 203 4.15 -11.87 15.85
C SER A 203 4.96 -11.82 14.56
N PHE A 204 4.52 -11.00 13.58
CA PHE A 204 5.27 -10.77 12.35
C PHE A 204 6.66 -10.21 12.64
N LEU A 205 6.74 -9.10 13.36
CA LEU A 205 8.02 -8.46 13.69
C LEU A 205 8.95 -9.38 14.50
N ASP A 206 8.41 -10.11 15.47
CA ASP A 206 9.20 -11.06 16.27
C ASP A 206 9.67 -12.25 15.44
N SER A 207 8.93 -12.62 14.38
CA SER A 207 9.35 -13.67 13.44
C SER A 207 10.47 -13.22 12.51
N PHE A 208 10.56 -11.92 12.22
CA PHE A 208 11.52 -11.30 11.31
C PHE A 208 12.48 -10.35 12.04
N LEU A 209 12.69 -10.53 13.36
CA LEU A 209 13.64 -9.72 14.16
C LEU A 209 15.07 -9.81 13.62
N ASP A 210 15.43 -10.98 13.13
CA ASP A 210 16.70 -11.23 12.44
C ASP A 210 16.46 -11.93 11.11
N PRO A 211 15.79 -11.25 10.14
CA PRO A 211 15.54 -11.83 8.83
C PRO A 211 16.82 -12.01 8.01
N PHE A 212 17.97 -11.59 8.54
CA PHE A 212 19.22 -11.39 7.84
C PHE A 212 20.36 -12.26 8.38
N SER A 213 20.08 -13.22 9.28
CA SER A 213 21.06 -14.22 9.65
C SER A 213 21.35 -15.16 8.47
N GLU A 214 22.58 -15.66 8.37
CA GLU A 214 23.02 -16.60 7.32
C GLU A 214 22.17 -17.89 7.24
N ASP A 215 21.33 -18.16 8.24
CA ASP A 215 20.40 -19.29 8.32
C ASP A 215 19.16 -19.18 7.41
N LEU A 216 19.08 -18.20 6.53
CA LEU A 216 18.01 -18.07 5.52
C LEU A 216 18.11 -19.13 4.40
N THR A 217 18.94 -20.14 4.55
CA THR A 217 19.21 -21.18 3.54
C THR A 217 18.04 -22.12 3.24
N GLU A 218 17.04 -22.20 4.12
CA GLU A 218 15.84 -23.06 3.93
C GLU A 218 14.65 -22.35 3.26
N ASP A 219 14.76 -21.05 3.00
CA ASP A 219 13.66 -20.25 2.50
C ASP A 219 13.47 -20.45 0.99
N ARG A 220 12.22 -20.55 0.57
CA ARG A 220 11.84 -20.73 -0.82
C ARG A 220 12.28 -19.55 -1.68
N LEU A 221 13.13 -19.80 -2.67
CA LEU A 221 13.28 -18.90 -3.82
C LEU A 221 12.04 -19.06 -4.70
N LEU A 222 11.22 -18.03 -4.81
CA LEU A 222 10.26 -17.93 -5.90
C LEU A 222 11.03 -17.58 -7.17
N THR A 223 11.10 -18.53 -8.09
CA THR A 223 11.47 -18.22 -9.46
C THR A 223 10.32 -17.47 -10.14
N ALA A 224 10.65 -16.51 -11.00
CA ALA A 224 9.71 -15.64 -11.71
C ALA A 224 8.61 -16.37 -12.51
N GLU A 225 8.72 -17.67 -12.69
CA GLU A 225 7.83 -18.50 -13.49
C GLU A 225 6.46 -18.81 -12.86
N LYS A 226 6.25 -18.49 -11.59
CA LYS A 226 5.03 -18.90 -10.86
C LYS A 226 4.02 -17.79 -10.56
N THR A 227 4.31 -16.55 -10.89
CA THR A 227 3.30 -15.48 -10.77
C THR A 227 3.27 -14.65 -12.06
N ASP A 228 2.07 -14.37 -12.59
CA ASP A 228 1.89 -13.46 -13.73
C ASP A 228 2.52 -12.07 -13.47
N LEU A 229 2.65 -11.69 -12.22
CA LEU A 229 3.39 -10.51 -11.77
C LEU A 229 4.92 -10.66 -11.97
N GLY A 230 5.46 -11.86 -11.91
CA GLY A 230 6.90 -12.14 -12.05
C GLY A 230 7.46 -11.81 -13.42
N ALA A 231 6.70 -12.07 -14.48
CA ALA A 231 7.13 -11.79 -15.86
C ALA A 231 7.19 -10.28 -16.18
N ARG A 232 6.47 -9.45 -15.40
CA ARG A 232 6.41 -7.98 -15.60
C ARG A 232 7.50 -7.23 -14.86
N PHE A 233 8.01 -7.80 -13.77
CA PHE A 233 8.96 -7.14 -12.88
C PHE A 233 10.31 -7.83 -12.94
N HIS A 234 11.08 -7.91 -13.88
CA HIS A 234 12.44 -8.49 -13.97
C HIS A 234 13.24 -8.51 -12.64
N VAL A 235 12.66 -9.09 -11.59
CA VAL A 235 13.30 -9.21 -10.29
C VAL A 235 13.94 -10.59 -10.20
N ASP A 236 15.22 -10.65 -10.47
CA ASP A 236 15.99 -11.90 -10.60
C ASP A 236 16.22 -12.64 -9.26
N ALA A 237 15.91 -12.04 -8.12
CA ALA A 237 16.26 -12.58 -6.81
C ALA A 237 15.18 -12.33 -5.74
N ARG A 238 13.95 -12.76 -6.00
CA ARG A 238 12.92 -12.73 -4.94
C ARG A 238 13.12 -13.85 -3.94
N LYS A 239 12.99 -13.50 -2.69
CA LYS A 239 12.95 -14.47 -1.61
C LYS A 239 11.63 -14.36 -0.88
N ILE A 240 10.97 -15.50 -0.65
CA ILE A 240 9.85 -15.59 0.28
C ILE A 240 10.33 -16.29 1.53
N VAL A 241 10.12 -15.65 2.65
CA VAL A 241 10.35 -16.20 3.97
C VAL A 241 9.00 -16.38 4.64
N THR A 242 8.69 -17.62 5.01
CA THR A 242 7.48 -17.95 5.76
C THR A 242 7.86 -18.30 7.19
N ARG A 243 7.33 -17.55 8.16
CA ARG A 243 7.56 -17.80 9.58
C ARG A 243 6.27 -17.61 10.37
N ARG A 244 5.88 -18.60 11.19
CA ARG A 244 4.72 -18.55 12.09
C ARG A 244 3.42 -18.13 11.40
N GLY A 245 3.24 -18.51 10.12
CA GLY A 245 2.05 -18.16 9.34
C GLY A 245 2.11 -16.79 8.66
N HIS A 246 3.20 -16.05 8.81
CA HIS A 246 3.44 -14.79 8.08
C HIS A 246 4.38 -15.03 6.91
N GLU A 247 4.15 -14.32 5.82
CA GLU A 247 5.00 -14.36 4.64
C GLU A 247 5.60 -12.97 4.36
N LEU A 248 6.88 -12.94 4.09
CA LEU A 248 7.60 -11.75 3.66
C LEU A 248 8.31 -12.04 2.34
N CYS A 249 7.90 -11.38 1.28
CA CYS A 249 8.52 -11.45 -0.03
C CYS A 249 9.35 -10.19 -0.27
N PHE A 250 10.65 -10.34 -0.54
CA PHE A 250 11.56 -9.21 -0.73
C PHE A 250 12.62 -9.48 -1.79
N ASP A 251 13.26 -8.42 -2.28
CA ASP A 251 14.39 -8.50 -3.19
C ASP A 251 15.66 -8.78 -2.41
N TYR A 252 16.20 -10.01 -2.58
CA TYR A 252 17.41 -10.44 -1.88
C TYR A 252 18.64 -9.60 -2.24
N ALA A 253 18.76 -9.18 -3.50
CA ALA A 253 19.91 -8.39 -3.95
C ALA A 253 19.93 -6.99 -3.34
N LYS A 254 18.75 -6.39 -3.11
CA LYS A 254 18.65 -5.12 -2.38
C LYS A 254 18.93 -5.28 -0.88
N ALA A 255 18.47 -6.39 -0.29
CA ALA A 255 18.68 -6.65 1.12
C ALA A 255 20.17 -6.92 1.44
N PHE A 256 20.85 -7.61 0.52
CA PHE A 256 22.26 -8.04 0.65
C PHE A 256 23.03 -7.66 -0.62
N PRO A 257 23.36 -6.38 -0.82
CA PRO A 257 24.15 -5.97 -1.97
C PRO A 257 25.51 -6.69 -1.93
N PRO A 258 26.03 -7.19 -3.09
CA PRO A 258 27.34 -7.81 -3.14
C PRO A 258 28.36 -6.86 -2.54
N ALA A 259 29.26 -7.39 -1.71
CA ALA A 259 30.34 -6.61 -1.13
C ALA A 259 31.03 -5.83 -2.25
N SER A 260 31.05 -4.49 -2.15
CA SER A 260 31.76 -3.65 -3.10
C SER A 260 33.18 -4.20 -3.20
N GLN A 261 33.52 -4.79 -4.35
CA GLN A 261 34.91 -5.12 -4.64
C GLN A 261 35.67 -3.79 -4.57
N GLY A 262 36.42 -3.62 -3.49
CA GLY A 262 37.22 -2.44 -3.26
C GLY A 262 38.10 -2.17 -4.49
N LEU A 263 37.97 -0.96 -5.03
CA LEU A 263 38.91 -0.38 -6.00
C LEU A 263 40.25 -0.13 -5.33
#